data_b5a6a95986fe8a7c9b1935bccd10b8c9
#
_entry.id   b5a6a95986fe8a7c9b1935bccd10b8c9
#
_cell.length_a   1.000
_cell.length_b   1.000
_cell.length_c   1.000
_cell.angle_alpha   90.00
_cell.angle_beta   90.00
_cell.angle_gamma   90.00
#
_symmetry.space_group_name_H-M   'P 1'
#
loop_
_entity.id
_entity.type
_entity.pdbx_description
1 polymer ?
#
loop_
_entity_poly.entity_id
_entity_poly.type
_entity_poly.pdbx_seq_one_letter_code
_entity_poly.pdbx_strand_id
1 'polypeptide(L)'
;PVTDELALTPELRCIVIEGNYLLLREHGWHRVAPLLDVTVGVMLDDTTRRERLIARHIAFGKSPDAARAWALGPDEANAALIAEAVENAPRL
;
A
#
# COMPACT_ATOMS: atom_id res chain seq x y z
N PRO A 1 5.19 15.54 -0.05
CA PRO A 1 5.90 15.80 1.19
C PRO A 1 4.96 16.01 2.36
N VAL A 2 5.33 15.50 3.49
CA VAL A 2 4.58 15.71 4.71
C VAL A 2 4.93 17.08 5.26
N THR A 3 3.91 17.88 5.48
CA THR A 3 4.09 19.23 5.99
C THR A 3 3.68 19.36 7.46
N ASP A 4 2.86 18.43 7.96
CA ASP A 4 2.36 18.44 9.32
C ASP A 4 2.77 17.18 10.06
N GLU A 5 3.22 17.34 11.29
CA GLU A 5 3.50 16.24 12.20
C GLU A 5 2.43 16.17 13.28
N LEU A 6 1.92 14.97 13.52
CA LEU A 6 0.99 14.72 14.61
C LEU A 6 1.76 14.30 15.85
N ALA A 7 1.54 15.00 16.96
CA ALA A 7 2.09 14.59 18.25
C ALA A 7 1.28 13.42 18.80
N LEU A 8 1.94 12.29 19.02
CA LEU A 8 1.33 11.12 19.64
C LEU A 8 1.51 11.21 21.14
N THR A 9 0.42 11.17 21.88
CA THR A 9 0.44 11.28 23.33
C THR A 9 0.16 9.94 23.99
N PRO A 10 0.61 9.72 25.24
CA PRO A 10 0.35 8.46 25.95
C PRO A 10 -1.14 8.15 26.19
N GLU A 11 -2.01 9.16 26.06
CA GLU A 11 -3.45 8.98 26.21
C GLU A 11 -4.10 8.31 25.02
N LEU A 12 -3.43 8.24 23.88
CA LEU A 12 -3.94 7.57 22.69
C LEU A 12 -3.93 6.07 22.93
N ARG A 13 -5.11 5.44 22.74
CA ARG A 13 -5.28 4.01 22.95
C ARG A 13 -5.15 3.20 21.67
N CYS A 14 -5.43 3.83 20.52
CA CYS A 14 -5.39 3.16 19.23
C CYS A 14 -4.89 4.12 18.16
N ILE A 15 -3.93 3.67 17.39
CA ILE A 15 -3.39 4.41 16.25
C ILE A 15 -3.49 3.49 15.04
N VAL A 16 -4.17 3.96 14.00
CA VAL A 16 -4.30 3.23 12.73
C VAL A 16 -3.43 3.92 11.69
N ILE A 17 -2.53 3.14 11.10
CA ILE A 17 -1.63 3.62 10.05
C ILE A 17 -1.90 2.78 8.80
N GLU A 18 -2.06 3.45 7.66
CA GLU A 18 -2.19 2.74 6.40
C GLU A 18 -1.05 3.13 5.44
N GLY A 19 -0.69 2.21 4.58
CA GLY A 19 0.34 2.45 3.56
C GLY A 19 0.62 1.20 2.76
N ASN A 20 1.16 1.41 1.57
CA ASN A 20 1.41 0.32 0.63
C ASN A 20 2.60 -0.55 1.02
N TYR A 21 3.59 0.02 1.71
CA TYR A 21 4.86 -0.63 1.96
C TYR A 21 5.09 -1.05 3.41
N LEU A 22 4.10 -0.89 4.29
CA LEU A 22 4.27 -1.13 5.72
C LEU A 22 4.73 -2.55 6.06
N LEU A 23 4.38 -3.53 5.24
CA LEU A 23 4.74 -4.93 5.46
C LEU A 23 5.95 -5.39 4.67
N LEU A 24 6.56 -4.51 3.89
CA LEU A 24 7.80 -4.84 3.17
C LEU A 24 8.93 -5.08 4.16
N ARG A 25 9.82 -6.00 3.83
CA ARG A 25 11.00 -6.34 4.64
C ARG A 25 12.29 -5.81 4.06
N GLU A 26 12.21 -5.04 2.97
CA GLU A 26 13.34 -4.48 2.25
C GLU A 26 13.32 -2.96 2.31
N HIS A 27 14.42 -2.33 1.92
CA HIS A 27 14.54 -0.87 1.79
C HIS A 27 14.22 -0.10 3.09
N GLY A 28 14.53 -0.70 4.24
CA GLY A 28 14.29 -0.06 5.54
C GLY A 28 12.91 -0.32 6.12
N TRP A 29 11.96 -0.82 5.35
CA TRP A 29 10.60 -1.11 5.83
C TRP A 29 10.55 -2.26 6.85
N HIS A 30 11.56 -3.12 6.88
CA HIS A 30 11.69 -4.17 7.89
C HIS A 30 11.75 -3.65 9.32
N ARG A 31 12.02 -2.35 9.51
CA ARG A 31 12.06 -1.71 10.82
C ARG A 31 10.68 -1.35 11.35
N VAL A 32 9.68 -1.35 10.49
CA VAL A 32 8.31 -0.95 10.85
C VAL A 32 7.54 -2.09 11.52
N ALA A 33 7.64 -3.30 10.97
CA ALA A 33 6.86 -4.44 11.46
C ALA A 33 6.95 -4.67 12.97
N PRO A 34 8.14 -4.60 13.62
CA PRO A 34 8.24 -4.78 15.06
C PRO A 34 7.53 -3.70 15.88
N LEU A 35 7.20 -2.57 15.27
CA LEU A 35 6.51 -1.46 15.94
C LEU A 35 4.99 -1.58 15.87
N LEU A 36 4.48 -2.54 15.10
CA LEU A 36 3.05 -2.73 14.88
C LEU A 36 2.53 -3.84 15.78
N ASP A 37 1.44 -3.58 16.49
CA ASP A 37 0.80 -4.59 17.34
C ASP A 37 -0.06 -5.54 16.50
N VAL A 38 -0.81 -4.99 15.54
CA VAL A 38 -1.68 -5.75 14.65
C VAL A 38 -1.48 -5.26 13.23
N THR A 39 -1.34 -6.19 12.29
CA THR A 39 -1.24 -5.86 10.86
C THR A 39 -2.39 -6.49 10.09
N VAL A 40 -2.94 -5.74 9.13
CA VAL A 40 -4.02 -6.20 8.26
C VAL A 40 -3.61 -5.94 6.82
N GLY A 41 -3.61 -6.99 6.01
CA GLY A 41 -3.40 -6.87 4.58
C GLY A 41 -4.74 -6.83 3.86
N VAL A 42 -4.91 -5.86 2.97
CA VAL A 42 -6.11 -5.75 2.13
C VAL A 42 -5.76 -6.23 0.73
N MET A 43 -6.47 -7.24 0.27
CA MET A 43 -6.23 -7.87 -1.02
C MET A 43 -7.47 -7.78 -1.91
N LEU A 44 -7.23 -7.54 -3.19
CA LEU A 44 -8.26 -7.60 -4.23
C LEU A 44 -7.81 -8.61 -5.29
N ASP A 45 -8.76 -9.19 -6.01
CA ASP A 45 -8.42 -9.95 -7.20
C ASP A 45 -7.77 -9.04 -8.24
N ASP A 46 -6.89 -9.61 -9.06
CA ASP A 46 -6.09 -8.83 -10.00
C ASP A 46 -6.92 -8.04 -11.01
N THR A 47 -7.99 -8.63 -11.50
CA THR A 47 -8.88 -7.97 -12.47
C THR A 47 -9.51 -6.72 -11.87
N THR A 48 -10.10 -6.83 -10.68
CA THR A 48 -10.72 -5.71 -9.99
C THR A 48 -9.69 -4.63 -9.66
N ARG A 49 -8.52 -5.02 -9.18
CA ARG A 49 -7.43 -4.10 -8.86
C ARG A 49 -7.01 -3.29 -10.09
N ARG A 50 -6.78 -3.98 -11.21
CA ARG A 50 -6.37 -3.34 -12.47
C ARG A 50 -7.43 -2.37 -12.99
N GLU A 51 -8.68 -2.79 -12.98
CA GLU A 51 -9.79 -1.94 -13.41
C GLU A 51 -9.90 -0.67 -12.58
N ARG A 52 -9.77 -0.77 -11.28
CA ARG A 52 -9.84 0.38 -10.37
C ARG A 52 -8.65 1.31 -10.56
N LEU A 53 -7.45 0.79 -10.77
CA LEU A 53 -6.26 1.59 -11.02
C LEU A 53 -6.36 2.34 -12.33
N ILE A 54 -6.80 1.69 -13.38
CA ILE A 54 -6.99 2.33 -14.69
C ILE A 54 -8.01 3.47 -14.56
N ALA A 55 -9.14 3.21 -13.93
CA ALA A 55 -10.17 4.23 -13.70
C ALA A 55 -9.64 5.42 -12.90
N ARG A 56 -8.84 5.16 -11.87
CA ARG A 56 -8.22 6.20 -11.05
C ARG A 56 -7.26 7.06 -11.87
N HIS A 57 -6.40 6.45 -12.67
CA HIS A 57 -5.46 7.17 -13.51
C HIS A 57 -6.18 8.06 -14.55
N ILE A 58 -7.27 7.57 -15.11
CA ILE A 58 -8.09 8.35 -16.03
C ILE A 58 -8.73 9.54 -15.28
N ALA A 59 -9.27 9.30 -14.09
CA ALA A 59 -9.90 10.34 -13.27
C ALA A 59 -8.91 11.46 -12.91
N PHE A 60 -7.63 11.13 -12.78
CA PHE A 60 -6.58 12.11 -12.49
C PHE A 60 -5.89 12.68 -13.73
N GLY A 61 -6.47 12.49 -14.90
CA GLY A 61 -6.06 13.19 -16.10
C GLY A 61 -5.23 12.40 -17.11
N LYS A 62 -4.95 11.11 -16.87
CA LYS A 62 -4.26 10.29 -17.86
C LYS A 62 -5.22 9.88 -18.97
N SER A 63 -4.69 9.76 -20.20
CA SER A 63 -5.44 9.15 -21.29
C SER A 63 -5.69 7.65 -20.97
N PRO A 64 -6.71 7.02 -21.57
CA PRO A 64 -6.95 5.60 -21.37
C PRO A 64 -5.73 4.71 -21.66
N ASP A 65 -4.99 5.02 -22.74
CA ASP A 65 -3.78 4.26 -23.08
C ASP A 65 -2.67 4.44 -22.06
N ALA A 66 -2.43 5.68 -21.60
CA ALA A 66 -1.43 5.95 -20.57
C ALA A 66 -1.81 5.34 -19.22
N ALA A 67 -3.10 5.40 -18.86
CA ALA A 67 -3.61 4.77 -17.63
C ALA A 67 -3.39 3.27 -17.62
N ARG A 68 -3.68 2.61 -18.74
CA ARG A 68 -3.49 1.17 -18.88
C ARG A 68 -2.01 0.79 -18.83
N ALA A 69 -1.16 1.53 -19.54
CA ALA A 69 0.28 1.27 -19.54
C ALA A 69 0.87 1.40 -18.14
N TRP A 70 0.43 2.40 -17.37
CA TRP A 70 0.91 2.59 -16.01
C TRP A 70 0.42 1.48 -15.07
N ALA A 71 -0.87 1.14 -15.15
CA ALA A 71 -1.46 0.10 -14.30
C ALA A 71 -0.86 -1.28 -14.55
N LEU A 72 -0.56 -1.61 -15.82
CA LEU A 72 0.00 -2.90 -16.20
C LEU A 72 1.53 -2.95 -16.16
N GLY A 73 2.19 -1.82 -15.97
CA GLY A 73 3.65 -1.71 -15.83
C GLY A 73 4.07 -1.49 -14.38
N PRO A 74 4.36 -0.24 -13.98
CA PRO A 74 4.86 0.05 -12.64
C PRO A 74 3.93 -0.41 -11.52
N ASP A 75 2.63 -0.20 -11.66
CA ASP A 75 1.66 -0.60 -10.63
C ASP A 75 1.60 -2.12 -10.48
N GLU A 76 1.74 -2.87 -11.57
CA GLU A 76 1.73 -4.33 -11.55
C GLU A 76 2.94 -4.88 -10.80
N ALA A 77 4.13 -4.35 -11.09
CA ALA A 77 5.36 -4.75 -10.39
C ALA A 77 5.26 -4.45 -8.90
N ASN A 78 4.71 -3.29 -8.55
CA ASN A 78 4.51 -2.87 -7.17
C ASN A 78 3.49 -3.76 -6.45
N ALA A 79 2.38 -4.10 -7.12
CA ALA A 79 1.36 -4.98 -6.58
C ALA A 79 1.91 -6.37 -6.25
N ALA A 80 2.76 -6.92 -7.12
CA ALA A 80 3.39 -8.21 -6.87
C ALA A 80 4.28 -8.18 -5.63
N LEU A 81 5.05 -7.12 -5.45
CA LEU A 81 5.92 -6.92 -4.30
C LEU A 81 5.11 -6.83 -3.00
N ILE A 82 4.02 -6.07 -3.02
CA ILE A 82 3.13 -5.91 -1.87
C ILE A 82 2.42 -7.22 -1.55
N ALA A 83 1.93 -7.94 -2.54
CA ALA A 83 1.25 -9.22 -2.35
C ALA A 83 2.17 -10.23 -1.65
N GLU A 84 3.43 -10.31 -2.04
CA GLU A 84 4.41 -11.16 -1.40
C GLU A 84 4.62 -10.76 0.06
N ALA A 85 4.72 -9.46 0.34
CA ALA A 85 4.89 -8.96 1.69
C ALA A 85 3.70 -9.29 2.59
N VAL A 86 2.47 -9.17 2.08
CA VAL A 86 1.26 -9.53 2.80
C VAL A 86 1.19 -11.02 3.08
N GLU A 87 1.55 -11.85 2.11
CA GLU A 87 1.53 -13.30 2.24
C GLU A 87 2.53 -13.79 3.29
N ASN A 88 3.68 -13.13 3.40
CA ASN A 88 4.73 -13.46 4.35
C ASN A 88 4.55 -12.79 5.72
N ALA A 89 3.55 -11.93 5.88
CA ALA A 89 3.29 -11.26 7.15
C ALA A 89 2.73 -12.26 8.18
N PRO A 90 3.03 -12.06 9.49
CA PRO A 90 2.43 -12.90 10.53
C PRO A 90 0.91 -12.79 10.52
N ARG A 91 0.26 -13.93 10.67
CA ARG A 91 -1.21 -13.98 10.74
C ARG A 91 -1.66 -13.93 12.19
N LEU A 92 -2.81 -13.34 12.38
CA LEU A 92 -3.46 -13.30 13.69
C LEU A 92 -3.98 -14.67 14.09
#